data_dfe18dcb5d46d974217850871d8fa1ee
#
_entry.id   dfe18dcb5d46d974217850871d8fa1ee
#
_cell.length_a   1.000
_cell.length_b   1.000
_cell.length_c   1.000
_cell.angle_alpha   90.00
_cell.angle_beta   90.00
_cell.angle_gamma   90.00
#
_symmetry.space_group_name_H-M   'P 1'
#
loop_
_entity.id
_entity.type
_entity.pdbx_description
1 polymer ?
#
loop_
_entity_poly.entity_id
_entity_poly.type
_entity_poly.pdbx_seq_one_letter_code
_entity_poly.pdbx_strand_id
1 'polypeptide(L)'
;MDEVSLDAWVRDIETVVDAVGLDRFPLLGMSQGCAISVAFAVRHPERVSHLILYGGFARGAYRRAKNELELQKAKALATLIRTGWGDDSPAFRQLFSSLFMPGGTKEQLEKFAERQRKTTTAECAFRYYETTRNIDVSDLLPRVTAPTLVMHVRDDQVTPFDAGRELAAGIPGARFVALQGQNHIPLEQDPVTERILEEIKIFLEK
;
A
#
# COMPACT_ATOMS: atom_id res chain seq x y z
N MET A 1 3.49 -20.98 -1.19
CA MET A 1 2.76 -19.86 -1.84
C MET A 1 3.16 -19.91 -3.31
N ASP A 2 2.32 -20.54 -4.13
CA ASP A 2 2.69 -20.89 -5.50
C ASP A 2 2.47 -19.74 -6.49
N GLU A 3 1.52 -18.85 -6.23
CA GLU A 3 1.21 -17.70 -7.09
C GLU A 3 1.30 -16.38 -6.30
N VAL A 4 2.16 -15.47 -6.77
CA VAL A 4 2.26 -14.09 -6.28
C VAL A 4 1.81 -13.19 -7.43
N SER A 5 0.53 -12.80 -7.44
CA SER A 5 -0.08 -11.99 -8.49
C SER A 5 -1.20 -11.11 -7.93
N LEU A 6 -1.58 -10.07 -8.68
CA LEU A 6 -2.73 -9.22 -8.34
C LEU A 6 -4.00 -10.08 -8.22
N ASP A 7 -4.19 -11.02 -9.14
CA ASP A 7 -5.37 -11.88 -9.16
C ASP A 7 -5.43 -12.83 -7.96
N ALA A 8 -4.28 -13.38 -7.53
CA ALA A 8 -4.21 -14.20 -6.33
C ALA A 8 -4.62 -13.40 -5.09
N TRP A 9 -4.11 -12.18 -4.94
CA TRP A 9 -4.45 -11.32 -3.80
C TRP A 9 -5.92 -10.87 -3.80
N VAL A 10 -6.53 -10.68 -4.96
CA VAL A 10 -7.99 -10.42 -5.04
C VAL A 10 -8.77 -11.65 -4.58
N ARG A 11 -8.37 -12.87 -5.02
CA ARG A 11 -8.98 -14.13 -4.55
C ARG A 11 -8.81 -14.35 -3.03
N ASP A 12 -7.71 -13.87 -2.45
CA ASP A 12 -7.52 -13.92 -0.98
C ASP A 12 -8.60 -13.08 -0.27
N ILE A 13 -8.88 -11.86 -0.77
CA ILE A 13 -9.97 -11.04 -0.23
C ILE A 13 -11.31 -11.76 -0.40
N GLU A 14 -11.63 -12.26 -1.60
CA GLU A 14 -12.85 -13.02 -1.88
C GLU A 14 -13.03 -14.16 -0.88
N THR A 15 -11.99 -14.96 -0.69
CA THR A 15 -11.99 -16.09 0.24
C THR A 15 -12.29 -15.68 1.69
N VAL A 16 -11.65 -14.60 2.17
CA VAL A 16 -11.84 -14.11 3.54
C VAL A 16 -13.25 -13.55 3.74
N VAL A 17 -13.73 -12.68 2.84
CA VAL A 17 -15.05 -12.05 3.01
C VAL A 17 -16.20 -13.06 2.85
N ASP A 18 -16.02 -14.10 2.03
CA ASP A 18 -16.97 -15.19 1.88
C ASP A 18 -17.00 -16.08 3.15
N ALA A 19 -15.83 -16.39 3.70
CA ALA A 19 -15.71 -17.22 4.90
C ALA A 19 -16.37 -16.58 6.14
N VAL A 20 -16.39 -15.24 6.22
CA VAL A 20 -17.02 -14.49 7.32
C VAL A 20 -18.41 -13.99 6.99
N GLY A 21 -18.95 -14.28 5.80
CA GLY A 21 -20.31 -13.94 5.41
C GLY A 21 -20.57 -12.44 5.21
N LEU A 22 -19.58 -11.68 4.72
CA LEU A 22 -19.76 -10.26 4.43
C LEU A 22 -20.31 -10.06 3.02
N ASP A 23 -21.57 -9.64 2.91
CA ASP A 23 -22.20 -9.34 1.63
C ASP A 23 -21.75 -7.98 1.08
N ARG A 24 -21.85 -6.93 1.90
CA ARG A 24 -21.46 -5.57 1.54
C ARG A 24 -20.75 -4.87 2.69
N PHE A 25 -19.56 -4.32 2.43
CA PHE A 25 -18.66 -3.80 3.47
C PHE A 25 -17.82 -2.62 2.96
N PRO A 26 -17.33 -1.74 3.84
CA PRO A 26 -16.28 -0.79 3.51
C PRO A 26 -14.94 -1.54 3.39
N LEU A 27 -14.18 -1.25 2.32
CA LEU A 27 -12.88 -1.85 2.05
C LEU A 27 -11.77 -0.82 2.21
N LEU A 28 -10.80 -1.10 3.08
CA LEU A 28 -9.61 -0.27 3.25
C LEU A 28 -8.39 -0.96 2.63
N GLY A 29 -7.77 -0.29 1.67
CA GLY A 29 -6.49 -0.66 1.10
C GLY A 29 -5.38 0.27 1.59
N MET A 30 -4.25 -0.31 2.03
CA MET A 30 -3.05 0.43 2.39
C MET A 30 -1.89 0.05 1.49
N SER A 31 -1.09 1.04 1.05
CA SER A 31 0.10 0.80 0.21
C SER A 31 -0.27 0.03 -1.07
N GLN A 32 0.39 -1.10 -1.37
CA GLN A 32 0.00 -1.99 -2.48
C GLN A 32 -1.43 -2.53 -2.36
N GLY A 33 -1.96 -2.61 -1.14
CA GLY A 33 -3.36 -2.98 -0.89
C GLY A 33 -4.35 -2.04 -1.59
N CYS A 34 -3.97 -0.81 -1.90
CA CYS A 34 -4.81 0.11 -2.67
C CYS A 34 -5.09 -0.42 -4.08
N ALA A 35 -4.08 -0.89 -4.81
CA ALA A 35 -4.25 -1.46 -6.14
C ALA A 35 -5.09 -2.76 -6.10
N ILE A 36 -4.87 -3.59 -5.08
CA ILE A 36 -5.64 -4.82 -4.87
C ILE A 36 -7.11 -4.48 -4.58
N SER A 37 -7.36 -3.49 -3.71
CA SER A 37 -8.72 -3.04 -3.35
C SER A 37 -9.45 -2.40 -4.54
N VAL A 38 -8.75 -1.65 -5.40
CA VAL A 38 -9.31 -1.14 -6.66
C VAL A 38 -9.72 -2.30 -7.57
N ALA A 39 -8.86 -3.31 -7.75
CA ALA A 39 -9.17 -4.47 -8.57
C ALA A 39 -10.37 -5.26 -8.02
N PHE A 40 -10.43 -5.45 -6.70
CA PHE A 40 -11.58 -6.07 -6.03
C PHE A 40 -12.86 -5.26 -6.24
N ALA A 41 -12.84 -3.93 -5.99
CA ALA A 41 -14.01 -3.07 -6.11
C ALA A 41 -14.57 -3.02 -7.55
N VAL A 42 -13.71 -3.13 -8.56
CA VAL A 42 -14.15 -3.20 -9.97
C VAL A 42 -14.75 -4.56 -10.33
N ARG A 43 -14.27 -5.65 -9.71
CA ARG A 43 -14.81 -7.01 -9.94
C ARG A 43 -16.12 -7.26 -9.18
N HIS A 44 -16.25 -6.67 -8.00
CA HIS A 44 -17.37 -6.86 -7.06
C HIS A 44 -17.96 -5.51 -6.62
N PRO A 45 -18.48 -4.69 -7.56
CA PRO A 45 -18.95 -3.35 -7.24
C PRO A 45 -20.13 -3.34 -6.25
N GLU A 46 -20.93 -4.42 -6.23
CA GLU A 46 -22.05 -4.61 -5.31
C GLU A 46 -21.61 -4.86 -3.86
N ARG A 47 -20.38 -5.39 -3.67
CA ARG A 47 -19.86 -5.77 -2.34
C ARG A 47 -19.13 -4.63 -1.62
N VAL A 48 -18.69 -3.59 -2.34
CA VAL A 48 -17.94 -2.48 -1.74
C VAL A 48 -18.87 -1.31 -1.48
N SER A 49 -19.15 -1.02 -0.21
CA SER A 49 -19.98 0.13 0.18
C SER A 49 -19.20 1.44 0.11
N HIS A 50 -17.95 1.44 0.55
CA HIS A 50 -17.01 2.56 0.55
C HIS A 50 -15.61 2.01 0.29
N LEU A 51 -14.83 2.71 -0.53
CA LEU A 51 -13.45 2.38 -0.81
C LEU A 51 -12.53 3.41 -0.16
N ILE A 52 -11.64 2.96 0.72
CA ILE A 52 -10.69 3.81 1.44
C ILE A 52 -9.28 3.38 1.04
N LEU A 53 -8.50 4.32 0.50
CA LEU A 53 -7.17 4.06 -0.04
C LEU A 53 -6.14 4.95 0.66
N TYR A 54 -5.19 4.35 1.38
CA TYR A 54 -4.17 5.07 2.13
C TYR A 54 -2.76 4.74 1.64
N GLY A 55 -1.96 5.77 1.32
CA GLY A 55 -0.53 5.66 0.99
C GLY A 55 -0.25 4.78 -0.24
N GLY A 56 -1.22 4.66 -1.16
CA GLY A 56 -1.16 3.72 -2.26
C GLY A 56 -0.83 4.31 -3.63
N PHE A 57 -0.92 3.47 -4.62
CA PHE A 57 -0.62 3.79 -6.01
C PHE A 57 -1.51 2.99 -6.97
N ALA A 58 -1.74 3.53 -8.17
CA ALA A 58 -2.32 2.79 -9.30
C ALA A 58 -1.24 2.01 -10.06
N ARG A 59 -0.07 2.62 -10.22
CA ARG A 59 1.08 2.03 -10.92
C ARG A 59 2.24 1.79 -9.97
N GLY A 60 2.77 0.57 -9.95
CA GLY A 60 3.96 0.20 -9.20
C GLY A 60 5.22 0.98 -9.65
N ALA A 61 6.28 0.95 -8.85
CA ALA A 61 7.45 1.81 -9.08
C ALA A 61 8.11 1.61 -10.45
N TYR A 62 8.13 0.39 -10.98
CA TYR A 62 8.68 0.13 -12.31
C TYR A 62 7.82 0.73 -13.43
N ARG A 63 6.50 0.75 -13.25
CA ARG A 63 5.54 1.34 -14.19
C ARG A 63 5.47 2.86 -14.12
N ARG A 64 5.82 3.45 -12.95
CA ARG A 64 5.88 4.92 -12.75
C ARG A 64 7.19 5.55 -13.19
N ALA A 65 8.26 4.78 -13.27
CA ALA A 65 9.60 5.30 -13.56
C ALA A 65 9.60 6.12 -14.87
N LYS A 66 10.00 7.40 -14.78
CA LYS A 66 10.01 8.35 -15.90
C LYS A 66 11.29 8.27 -16.71
N ASN A 67 12.34 7.67 -16.13
CA ASN A 67 13.65 7.53 -16.75
C ASN A 67 14.41 6.33 -16.18
N GLU A 68 15.52 5.98 -16.82
CA GLU A 68 16.33 4.84 -16.45
C GLU A 68 16.89 4.94 -15.02
N LEU A 69 17.24 6.15 -14.55
CA LEU A 69 17.77 6.34 -13.19
C LEU A 69 16.71 6.01 -12.12
N GLU A 70 15.47 6.42 -12.32
CA GLU A 70 14.36 6.06 -11.40
C GLU A 70 14.10 4.56 -11.39
N LEU A 71 14.14 3.92 -12.56
CA LEU A 71 14.00 2.47 -12.68
C LEU A 71 15.14 1.74 -11.97
N GLN A 72 16.38 2.19 -12.13
CA GLN A 72 17.54 1.62 -11.46
C GLN A 72 17.45 1.77 -9.94
N LYS A 73 17.02 2.90 -9.42
CA LYS A 73 16.79 3.10 -7.97
C LYS A 73 15.77 2.10 -7.42
N ALA A 74 14.66 1.90 -8.11
CA ALA A 74 13.64 0.95 -7.70
C ALA A 74 14.16 -0.50 -7.74
N LYS A 75 14.95 -0.88 -8.75
CA LYS A 75 15.59 -2.20 -8.86
C LYS A 75 16.71 -2.42 -7.82
N ALA A 76 17.42 -1.37 -7.43
CA ALA A 76 18.45 -1.46 -6.39
C ALA A 76 17.84 -1.90 -5.05
N LEU A 77 16.66 -1.37 -4.69
CA LEU A 77 15.97 -1.80 -3.48
C LEU A 77 15.49 -3.27 -3.55
N ALA A 78 15.06 -3.73 -4.72
CA ALA A 78 14.75 -5.16 -4.94
C ALA A 78 15.98 -6.06 -4.69
N THR A 79 17.15 -5.66 -5.19
CA THR A 79 18.40 -6.36 -4.94
C THR A 79 18.76 -6.40 -3.46
N LEU A 80 18.61 -5.28 -2.75
CA LEU A 80 18.84 -5.21 -1.30
C LEU A 80 17.89 -6.12 -0.52
N ILE A 81 16.62 -6.22 -0.91
CA ILE A 81 15.67 -7.15 -0.31
C ILE A 81 16.12 -8.58 -0.51
N ARG A 82 16.49 -8.96 -1.73
CA ARG A 82 16.91 -10.32 -2.06
C ARG A 82 18.15 -10.77 -1.28
N THR A 83 19.09 -9.84 -1.03
CA THR A 83 20.38 -10.16 -0.40
C THR A 83 20.39 -9.90 1.11
N GLY A 84 19.54 -8.98 1.60
CA GLY A 84 19.61 -8.52 2.99
C GLY A 84 18.42 -8.91 3.88
N TRP A 85 17.32 -9.46 3.33
CA TRP A 85 16.11 -9.72 4.11
C TRP A 85 16.31 -10.67 5.30
N GLY A 86 17.09 -11.72 5.12
CA GLY A 86 17.40 -12.71 6.13
C GLY A 86 18.77 -12.54 6.80
N ASP A 87 19.53 -11.49 6.46
CA ASP A 87 20.87 -11.25 6.96
C ASP A 87 20.83 -10.90 8.48
N ASP A 88 21.84 -11.37 9.20
CA ASP A 88 22.05 -11.00 10.61
C ASP A 88 22.47 -9.54 10.77
N SER A 89 23.04 -8.93 9.72
CA SER A 89 23.40 -7.51 9.73
C SER A 89 22.17 -6.62 9.95
N PRO A 90 22.20 -5.70 10.91
CA PRO A 90 21.09 -4.77 11.13
C PRO A 90 20.97 -3.70 10.04
N ALA A 91 21.99 -3.50 9.21
CA ALA A 91 22.07 -2.38 8.27
C ALA A 91 20.90 -2.37 7.24
N PHE A 92 20.62 -3.51 6.61
CA PHE A 92 19.49 -3.61 5.68
C PHE A 92 18.16 -3.34 6.39
N ARG A 93 17.96 -3.98 7.54
CA ARG A 93 16.71 -3.84 8.30
C ARG A 93 16.47 -2.40 8.76
N GLN A 94 17.53 -1.71 9.18
CA GLN A 94 17.46 -0.30 9.56
C GLN A 94 17.10 0.59 8.36
N LEU A 95 17.80 0.40 7.23
CA LEU A 95 17.50 1.14 6.00
C LEU A 95 16.04 0.92 5.56
N PHE A 96 15.60 -0.33 5.48
CA PHE A 96 14.26 -0.66 5.00
C PHE A 96 13.18 -0.11 5.95
N SER A 97 13.34 -0.32 7.26
CA SER A 97 12.38 0.16 8.26
C SER A 97 12.29 1.69 8.31
N SER A 98 13.41 2.39 8.12
CA SER A 98 13.44 3.86 8.12
C SER A 98 12.71 4.49 6.93
N LEU A 99 12.56 3.77 5.81
CA LEU A 99 11.73 4.24 4.69
C LEU A 99 10.24 4.27 5.06
N PHE A 100 9.79 3.28 5.84
CA PHE A 100 8.38 3.17 6.21
C PHE A 100 7.99 4.06 7.38
N MET A 101 8.92 4.27 8.31
CA MET A 101 8.69 5.02 9.55
C MET A 101 9.88 5.92 9.88
N PRO A 102 10.18 6.95 9.06
CA PRO A 102 11.33 7.83 9.33
C PRO A 102 11.22 8.59 10.68
N GLY A 103 9.99 8.80 11.18
CA GLY A 103 9.73 9.38 12.50
C GLY A 103 9.56 8.34 13.63
N GLY A 104 9.81 7.07 13.34
CA GLY A 104 9.69 5.99 14.32
C GLY A 104 10.81 6.02 15.37
N THR A 105 10.50 5.61 16.61
CA THR A 105 11.51 5.39 17.63
C THR A 105 12.39 4.18 17.25
N LYS A 106 13.59 4.12 17.83
CA LYS A 106 14.50 2.98 17.63
C LYS A 106 13.80 1.65 17.91
N GLU A 107 13.03 1.57 18.99
CA GLU A 107 12.29 0.36 19.38
C GLU A 107 11.22 -0.01 18.34
N GLN A 108 10.48 0.97 17.79
CA GLN A 108 9.48 0.73 16.75
C GLN A 108 10.13 0.20 15.46
N LEU A 109 11.26 0.79 15.05
CA LEU A 109 12.00 0.35 13.87
C LEU A 109 12.55 -1.08 14.06
N GLU A 110 13.10 -1.40 15.24
CA GLU A 110 13.59 -2.74 15.56
C GLU A 110 12.46 -3.78 15.58
N LYS A 111 11.32 -3.47 16.20
CA LYS A 111 10.13 -4.35 16.22
C LYS A 111 9.58 -4.58 14.80
N PHE A 112 9.53 -3.55 13.98
CA PHE A 112 9.07 -3.67 12.60
C PHE A 112 10.03 -4.52 11.77
N ALA A 113 11.33 -4.29 11.87
CA ALA A 113 12.36 -5.07 11.21
C ALA A 113 12.32 -6.56 11.60
N GLU A 114 12.16 -6.85 12.91
CA GLU A 114 12.07 -8.22 13.39
C GLU A 114 10.78 -8.93 12.93
N ARG A 115 9.66 -8.20 12.90
CA ARG A 115 8.41 -8.73 12.33
C ARG A 115 8.59 -9.11 10.87
N GLN A 116 9.19 -8.23 10.05
CA GLN A 116 9.45 -8.50 8.64
C GLN A 116 10.28 -9.77 8.47
N ARG A 117 11.36 -9.92 9.23
CA ARG A 117 12.24 -11.10 9.19
C ARG A 117 11.49 -12.41 9.51
N LYS A 118 10.53 -12.37 10.44
CA LYS A 118 9.76 -13.55 10.87
C LYS A 118 8.60 -13.92 9.94
N THR A 119 8.15 -12.99 9.10
CA THR A 119 6.93 -13.20 8.29
C THR A 119 7.19 -14.00 7.03
N THR A 120 8.40 -13.91 6.45
CA THR A 120 8.68 -14.57 5.16
C THR A 120 10.18 -14.73 4.90
N THR A 121 10.50 -15.56 3.91
CA THR A 121 11.87 -15.75 3.41
C THR A 121 12.30 -14.61 2.48
N ALA A 122 13.62 -14.43 2.28
CA ALA A 122 14.18 -13.45 1.34
C ALA A 122 13.65 -13.63 -0.10
N GLU A 123 13.58 -14.86 -0.56
CA GLU A 123 13.06 -15.17 -1.90
C GLU A 123 11.57 -14.81 -2.04
N CYS A 124 10.75 -15.11 -1.03
CA CYS A 124 9.33 -14.75 -1.04
C CYS A 124 9.15 -13.23 -0.97
N ALA A 125 9.90 -12.54 -0.10
CA ALA A 125 9.89 -11.08 0.00
C ALA A 125 10.30 -10.41 -1.31
N PHE A 126 11.33 -10.94 -1.98
CA PHE A 126 11.78 -10.46 -3.28
C PHE A 126 10.71 -10.63 -4.36
N ARG A 127 10.13 -11.83 -4.50
CA ARG A 127 9.05 -12.10 -5.48
C ARG A 127 7.84 -11.21 -5.24
N TYR A 128 7.44 -11.04 -3.98
CA TYR A 128 6.36 -10.14 -3.59
C TYR A 128 6.68 -8.70 -3.98
N TYR A 129 7.87 -8.22 -3.66
CA TYR A 129 8.32 -6.88 -4.01
C TYR A 129 8.32 -6.64 -5.52
N GLU A 130 8.92 -7.54 -6.30
CA GLU A 130 8.94 -7.48 -7.77
C GLU A 130 7.54 -7.41 -8.36
N THR A 131 6.63 -8.26 -7.88
CA THR A 131 5.24 -8.27 -8.36
C THR A 131 4.56 -6.93 -8.07
N THR A 132 4.69 -6.41 -6.85
CA THR A 132 4.05 -5.13 -6.46
C THR A 132 4.59 -3.95 -7.26
N ARG A 133 5.88 -3.95 -7.65
CA ARG A 133 6.48 -2.89 -8.47
C ARG A 133 6.04 -2.92 -9.93
N ASN A 134 5.51 -4.03 -10.39
CA ASN A 134 4.97 -4.22 -11.74
C ASN A 134 3.45 -4.03 -11.86
N ILE A 135 2.72 -3.89 -10.75
CA ILE A 135 1.27 -3.63 -10.77
C ILE A 135 0.95 -2.40 -11.61
N ASP A 136 -0.10 -2.50 -12.40
CA ASP A 136 -0.76 -1.39 -13.07
C ASP A 136 -2.27 -1.63 -13.09
N VAL A 137 -3.00 -0.78 -12.38
CA VAL A 137 -4.47 -0.78 -12.31
C VAL A 137 -5.06 0.54 -12.82
N SER A 138 -4.28 1.34 -13.55
CA SER A 138 -4.71 2.64 -14.04
C SER A 138 -5.97 2.56 -14.91
N ASP A 139 -6.08 1.53 -15.74
CA ASP A 139 -7.26 1.29 -16.59
C ASP A 139 -8.52 0.87 -15.80
N LEU A 140 -8.36 0.46 -14.55
CA LEU A 140 -9.47 0.10 -13.66
C LEU A 140 -10.05 1.30 -12.93
N LEU A 141 -9.28 2.37 -12.71
CA LEU A 141 -9.69 3.52 -11.90
C LEU A 141 -11.02 4.15 -12.37
N PRO A 142 -11.24 4.40 -13.69
CA PRO A 142 -12.50 4.97 -14.17
C PRO A 142 -13.72 4.06 -13.97
N ARG A 143 -13.50 2.79 -13.65
CA ARG A 143 -14.54 1.78 -13.46
C ARG A 143 -14.97 1.59 -12.01
N VAL A 144 -14.28 2.24 -11.07
CA VAL A 144 -14.66 2.22 -9.65
C VAL A 144 -15.95 3.02 -9.48
N THR A 145 -16.98 2.37 -8.94
CA THR A 145 -18.30 2.97 -8.68
C THR A 145 -18.57 3.26 -7.22
N ALA A 146 -17.82 2.63 -6.31
CA ALA A 146 -17.95 2.86 -4.87
C ALA A 146 -17.49 4.27 -4.50
N PRO A 147 -18.19 4.98 -3.59
CA PRO A 147 -17.66 6.20 -2.98
C PRO A 147 -16.23 5.97 -2.49
N THR A 148 -15.30 6.84 -2.88
CA THR A 148 -13.87 6.61 -2.62
C THR A 148 -13.22 7.76 -1.88
N LEU A 149 -12.48 7.43 -0.81
CA LEU A 149 -11.59 8.32 -0.07
C LEU A 149 -10.14 7.90 -0.31
N VAL A 150 -9.32 8.81 -0.84
CA VAL A 150 -7.89 8.61 -0.99
C VAL A 150 -7.14 9.53 -0.03
N MET A 151 -6.28 8.96 0.80
CA MET A 151 -5.45 9.68 1.76
C MET A 151 -3.98 9.40 1.50
N HIS A 152 -3.14 10.43 1.56
CA HIS A 152 -1.71 10.27 1.34
C HIS A 152 -0.88 11.26 2.14
N VAL A 153 0.18 10.78 2.75
CA VAL A 153 1.14 11.59 3.51
C VAL A 153 2.10 12.29 2.53
N ARG A 154 2.37 13.59 2.75
CA ARG A 154 3.13 14.42 1.80
C ARG A 154 4.57 13.96 1.59
N ASP A 155 5.25 13.61 2.68
CA ASP A 155 6.67 13.26 2.65
C ASP A 155 6.91 11.75 2.74
N ASP A 156 5.96 10.95 2.23
CA ASP A 156 6.04 9.50 2.16
C ASP A 156 7.23 9.05 1.29
N GLN A 157 8.16 8.31 1.92
CA GLN A 157 9.38 7.83 1.26
C GLN A 157 9.21 6.48 0.54
N VAL A 158 8.11 5.77 0.80
CA VAL A 158 7.80 4.47 0.18
C VAL A 158 7.02 4.65 -1.12
N THR A 159 5.97 5.47 -1.05
CA THR A 159 5.10 5.77 -2.19
C THR A 159 5.01 7.28 -2.37
N PRO A 160 5.49 7.83 -3.48
CA PRO A 160 5.48 9.28 -3.70
C PRO A 160 4.07 9.87 -3.62
N PHE A 161 3.95 11.06 -3.05
CA PHE A 161 2.68 11.77 -2.88
C PHE A 161 1.87 11.89 -4.19
N ASP A 162 2.56 12.10 -5.32
CA ASP A 162 1.91 12.19 -6.64
C ASP A 162 1.23 10.88 -7.07
N ALA A 163 1.66 9.72 -6.55
CA ALA A 163 0.98 8.45 -6.82
C ALA A 163 -0.42 8.40 -6.19
N GLY A 164 -0.58 8.97 -4.98
CA GLY A 164 -1.90 9.14 -4.36
C GLY A 164 -2.79 10.13 -5.11
N ARG A 165 -2.20 11.22 -5.62
CA ARG A 165 -2.94 12.19 -6.46
C ARG A 165 -3.41 11.56 -7.77
N GLU A 166 -2.55 10.77 -8.43
CA GLU A 166 -2.90 10.02 -9.63
C GLU A 166 -4.05 9.04 -9.36
N LEU A 167 -3.97 8.31 -8.26
CA LEU A 167 -5.00 7.35 -7.84
C LEU A 167 -6.36 8.07 -7.66
N ALA A 168 -6.39 9.20 -6.94
CA ALA A 168 -7.60 9.97 -6.73
C ALA A 168 -8.14 10.60 -8.02
N ALA A 169 -7.28 11.14 -8.87
CA ALA A 169 -7.68 11.77 -10.11
C ALA A 169 -8.27 10.77 -11.13
N GLY A 170 -7.87 9.50 -11.07
CA GLY A 170 -8.37 8.45 -11.95
C GLY A 170 -9.72 7.88 -11.55
N ILE A 171 -10.14 8.02 -10.28
CA ILE A 171 -11.40 7.46 -9.76
C ILE A 171 -12.49 8.54 -9.77
N PRO A 172 -13.64 8.32 -10.47
CA PRO A 172 -14.72 9.30 -10.53
C PRO A 172 -15.25 9.66 -9.15
N GLY A 173 -15.29 10.96 -8.84
CA GLY A 173 -15.84 11.46 -7.57
C GLY A 173 -15.00 11.16 -6.32
N ALA A 174 -13.78 10.63 -6.47
CA ALA A 174 -12.94 10.36 -5.32
C ALA A 174 -12.56 11.65 -4.56
N ARG A 175 -12.67 11.60 -3.24
CA ARG A 175 -12.18 12.65 -2.35
C ARG A 175 -10.70 12.39 -2.03
N PHE A 176 -9.85 13.39 -2.23
CA PHE A 176 -8.44 13.32 -1.87
C PHE A 176 -8.13 14.14 -0.61
N VAL A 177 -7.45 13.53 0.36
CA VAL A 177 -6.98 14.18 1.58
C VAL A 177 -5.46 14.10 1.65
N ALA A 178 -4.82 15.27 1.56
CA ALA A 178 -3.39 15.41 1.77
C ALA A 178 -3.11 15.49 3.27
N LEU A 179 -2.30 14.56 3.78
CA LEU A 179 -1.93 14.48 5.18
C LEU A 179 -0.51 15.07 5.38
N GLN A 180 -0.34 15.83 6.46
CA GLN A 180 0.99 16.35 6.83
C GLN A 180 1.73 15.27 7.63
N GLY A 181 2.96 14.94 7.24
CA GLY A 181 3.77 13.92 7.89
C GLY A 181 4.71 13.21 6.92
N GLN A 182 5.47 12.26 7.44
CA GLN A 182 6.50 11.55 6.68
C GLN A 182 6.40 10.02 6.80
N ASN A 183 5.62 9.51 7.75
CA ASN A 183 5.52 8.07 8.00
C ASN A 183 4.55 7.42 7.03
N HIS A 184 5.01 6.43 6.27
CA HIS A 184 4.15 5.59 5.43
C HIS A 184 3.20 4.73 6.29
N ILE A 185 3.74 4.19 7.38
CA ILE A 185 2.94 3.46 8.38
C ILE A 185 2.55 4.45 9.49
N PRO A 186 1.24 4.67 9.73
CA PRO A 186 0.79 5.51 10.84
C PRO A 186 1.29 5.00 12.18
N LEU A 187 1.84 5.89 13.00
CA LEU A 187 2.32 5.59 14.33
C LEU A 187 1.33 6.13 15.36
N GLU A 188 1.15 5.43 16.48
CA GLU A 188 0.19 5.80 17.53
C GLU A 188 0.43 7.23 18.05
N GLN A 189 1.70 7.62 18.22
CA GLN A 189 2.07 8.95 18.69
C GLN A 189 2.04 10.04 17.62
N ASP A 190 1.79 9.70 16.35
CA ASP A 190 1.79 10.66 15.24
C ASP A 190 0.41 11.32 15.13
N PRO A 191 0.31 12.66 15.22
CA PRO A 191 -0.97 13.36 15.08
C PRO A 191 -1.71 13.06 13.77
N VAL A 192 -1.00 12.66 12.73
CA VAL A 192 -1.61 12.25 11.46
C VAL A 192 -2.49 11.01 11.62
N THR A 193 -2.22 10.14 12.59
CA THR A 193 -2.99 8.92 12.84
C THR A 193 -4.41 9.26 13.29
N GLU A 194 -4.56 10.20 14.21
CA GLU A 194 -5.89 10.70 14.63
C GLU A 194 -6.64 11.30 13.45
N ARG A 195 -5.95 12.09 12.61
CA ARG A 195 -6.56 12.70 11.42
C ARG A 195 -7.02 11.65 10.40
N ILE A 196 -6.27 10.58 10.20
CA ILE A 196 -6.68 9.46 9.33
C ILE A 196 -7.99 8.84 9.85
N LEU A 197 -8.06 8.54 11.15
CA LEU A 197 -9.25 7.93 11.77
C LEU A 197 -10.47 8.85 11.69
N GLU A 198 -10.30 10.16 11.93
CA GLU A 198 -11.35 11.15 11.75
C GLU A 198 -11.90 11.19 10.31
N GLU A 199 -11.00 11.25 9.31
CA GLU A 199 -11.40 11.31 7.91
C GLU A 199 -12.15 10.05 7.48
N ILE A 200 -11.73 8.87 7.96
CA ILE A 200 -12.42 7.61 7.72
C ILE A 200 -13.82 7.64 8.36
N LYS A 201 -13.92 8.05 9.63
CA LYS A 201 -15.21 8.12 10.34
C LYS A 201 -16.19 9.04 9.61
N ILE A 202 -15.79 10.28 9.32
CA ILE A 202 -16.61 11.25 8.58
C ILE A 202 -17.02 10.72 7.20
N PHE A 203 -16.17 9.94 6.55
CA PHE A 203 -16.44 9.39 5.24
C PHE A 203 -17.46 8.24 5.28
N LEU A 204 -17.41 7.41 6.31
CA LEU A 204 -18.31 6.26 6.47
C LEU A 204 -19.72 6.67 6.98
N GLU A 205 -19.89 7.87 7.54
CA GLU A 205 -21.17 8.39 8.03
C GLU A 205 -22.03 9.04 6.92
N LYS A 206 -21.49 9.13 5.68
CA LYS A 206 -22.18 9.73 4.52
C LYS A 206 -22.83 8.68 3.64
#